data_c1e9efc748f6bedec7ad858e8a5830d9
#
_entry.id   c1e9efc748f6bedec7ad858e8a5830d9
#
_cell.length_a   1.000
_cell.length_b   1.000
_cell.length_c   1.000
_cell.angle_alpha   90.00
_cell.angle_beta   90.00
_cell.angle_gamma   90.00
#
_symmetry.space_group_name_H-M   'P 1'
#
loop_
_entity.id
_entity.type
_entity.pdbx_description
1 polymer ?
#
loop_
_entity_poly.entity_id
_entity_poly.type
_entity_poly.pdbx_seq_one_letter_code
_entity_poly.pdbx_strand_id
1 'polypeptide(L)'
;ASGDYISNKKAPTSQYRPKLKGDIEQITKLVEAIEQSEKPIFYTGGGVINSGTGASQLLRELVKGTNFPITSTLMGLGCYPASGSNWLGMLGMHGLYEANMAMHDCDLMINIGARFDDRITGRIDAFSPSSKKAHIDIDPSSINKVIHVDIPIIGDIAHVLDDVLNMWKARGRKTNSAAIDKWWSQIGEWRSVKCLDYKNSKKTIKPQFALERLEELTRSRPDRFICTEVGQHQMWAAQFLGFEEPNQWMTSGGLGTMGYGFPASIGVQIAHPKALVINVAGEASWLMNMQEMGTAVQYKLPVKQFILNNERLGMVRQWQELLHGERYSHSWSDALPDFVKLADAFGAKGIMVSDPADLDDAIMEMLSYDGPVLFDCLVEKHENCFPMIPSGEPHNKMLLGEATTEDAIGSSGAVLV
;
A
#
# COMPACT_ATOMS: atom_id res chain seq x y z
N ALA A 1 -2.96 -39.60 -22.66
CA ALA A 1 -1.52 -39.62 -22.84
C ALA A 1 -0.85 -40.05 -21.53
N SER A 2 -0.14 -41.16 -21.53
CA SER A 2 0.69 -41.61 -20.41
C SER A 2 2.12 -41.24 -20.73
N GLY A 3 2.80 -40.59 -19.82
CA GLY A 3 4.21 -40.25 -19.91
C GLY A 3 4.89 -40.42 -18.58
N ASP A 4 6.13 -40.85 -18.56
CA ASP A 4 6.91 -40.98 -17.33
C ASP A 4 7.24 -39.59 -16.77
N TYR A 5 6.93 -39.34 -15.51
CA TYR A 5 7.36 -38.14 -14.80
C TYR A 5 8.88 -38.20 -14.53
N ILE A 6 9.63 -37.35 -15.21
CA ILE A 6 11.09 -37.23 -15.01
C ILE A 6 11.33 -36.07 -14.03
N SER A 7 11.49 -36.40 -12.75
CA SER A 7 11.66 -35.43 -11.63
C SER A 7 12.97 -34.62 -11.69
N ASN A 8 13.94 -34.97 -12.55
CA ASN A 8 15.29 -34.39 -12.57
C ASN A 8 15.69 -33.75 -13.89
N LYS A 9 14.78 -33.34 -14.74
CA LYS A 9 15.14 -32.42 -15.80
C LYS A 9 15.55 -31.09 -15.16
N LYS A 10 16.86 -30.80 -15.09
CA LYS A 10 17.33 -29.44 -14.90
C LYS A 10 16.59 -28.60 -15.96
N ALA A 11 15.79 -27.65 -15.47
CA ALA A 11 15.24 -26.64 -16.37
C ALA A 11 16.37 -26.11 -17.25
N PRO A 12 16.15 -25.83 -18.54
CA PRO A 12 17.17 -25.22 -19.39
C PRO A 12 17.72 -24.04 -18.58
N THR A 13 19.03 -23.99 -18.42
CA THR A 13 19.70 -22.91 -17.68
C THR A 13 19.20 -21.61 -18.25
N SER A 14 18.39 -20.90 -17.46
CA SER A 14 17.83 -19.62 -17.84
C SER A 14 18.94 -18.72 -18.36
N GLN A 15 18.77 -18.12 -19.52
CA GLN A 15 19.68 -17.09 -20.02
C GLN A 15 19.58 -15.80 -19.20
N TYR A 16 18.61 -15.73 -18.30
CA TYR A 16 18.44 -14.62 -17.37
C TYR A 16 19.58 -14.58 -16.37
N ARG A 17 20.40 -13.55 -16.47
CA ARG A 17 21.56 -13.28 -15.59
C ARG A 17 21.43 -11.86 -15.08
N PRO A 18 20.65 -11.63 -13.98
CA PRO A 18 20.50 -10.30 -13.44
C PRO A 18 21.86 -9.74 -12.99
N LYS A 19 22.05 -8.44 -13.20
CA LYS A 19 23.19 -7.70 -12.67
C LYS A 19 22.90 -7.43 -11.19
N LEU A 20 23.67 -8.05 -10.28
CA LEU A 20 23.43 -7.91 -8.85
C LEU A 20 24.11 -6.67 -8.26
N LYS A 21 25.34 -6.34 -8.71
CA LYS A 21 26.11 -5.21 -8.22
C LYS A 21 25.83 -3.97 -9.04
N GLY A 22 25.57 -2.85 -8.34
CA GLY A 22 25.43 -1.54 -8.94
C GLY A 22 26.71 -1.04 -9.60
N ASP A 23 26.56 -0.02 -10.45
CA ASP A 23 27.70 0.71 -11.02
C ASP A 23 28.26 1.68 -9.98
N ILE A 24 29.56 1.57 -9.68
CA ILE A 24 30.20 2.35 -8.61
C ILE A 24 30.23 3.86 -8.91
N GLU A 25 30.32 4.25 -10.19
CA GLU A 25 30.27 5.68 -10.56
C GLU A 25 28.88 6.25 -10.33
N GLN A 26 27.82 5.49 -10.63
CA GLN A 26 26.44 5.92 -10.36
C GLN A 26 26.15 5.95 -8.86
N ILE A 27 26.65 4.98 -8.10
CA ILE A 27 26.57 4.96 -6.64
C ILE A 27 27.28 6.20 -6.04
N THR A 28 28.44 6.55 -6.56
CA THR A 28 29.17 7.78 -6.13
C THR A 28 28.33 9.02 -6.40
N LYS A 29 27.72 9.16 -7.58
CA LYS A 29 26.82 10.30 -7.90
C LYS A 29 25.60 10.35 -6.97
N LEU A 30 25.05 9.18 -6.60
CA LEU A 30 23.93 9.13 -5.65
C LEU A 30 24.36 9.61 -4.26
N VAL A 31 25.51 9.15 -3.76
CA VAL A 31 26.01 9.59 -2.44
C VAL A 31 26.31 11.08 -2.44
N GLU A 32 26.90 11.63 -3.52
CA GLU A 32 27.10 13.07 -3.68
C GLU A 32 25.77 13.85 -3.70
N ALA A 33 24.75 13.32 -4.35
CA ALA A 33 23.42 13.92 -4.35
C ALA A 33 22.79 13.90 -2.94
N ILE A 34 22.95 12.80 -2.19
CA ILE A 34 22.50 12.71 -0.78
C ILE A 34 23.17 13.78 0.09
N GLU A 35 24.47 14.02 -0.10
CA GLU A 35 25.22 15.03 0.68
C GLU A 35 24.77 16.47 0.41
N GLN A 36 24.27 16.75 -0.80
CA GLN A 36 23.98 18.10 -1.29
C GLN A 36 22.50 18.47 -1.27
N SER A 37 21.60 17.47 -1.21
CA SER A 37 20.16 17.70 -1.30
C SER A 37 19.62 18.51 -0.11
N GLU A 38 18.62 19.34 -0.40
CA GLU A 38 17.92 20.17 0.57
C GLU A 38 16.50 19.66 0.87
N LYS A 39 15.87 19.02 -0.12
CA LYS A 39 14.51 18.48 -0.07
C LYS A 39 14.45 17.04 -0.59
N PRO A 40 15.25 16.13 -0.02
CA PRO A 40 15.28 14.74 -0.50
C PRO A 40 14.04 13.96 -0.09
N ILE A 41 13.74 12.88 -0.87
CA ILE A 41 12.76 11.88 -0.49
C ILE A 41 13.19 10.48 -0.96
N PHE A 42 13.01 9.49 -0.10
CA PHE A 42 13.04 8.08 -0.51
C PHE A 42 11.66 7.66 -1.02
N TYR A 43 11.64 7.09 -2.20
CA TYR A 43 10.47 6.52 -2.85
C TYR A 43 10.68 5.04 -3.06
N THR A 44 9.97 4.19 -2.33
CA THR A 44 10.22 2.75 -2.29
C THR A 44 9.10 1.94 -2.93
N GLY A 45 9.45 0.80 -3.50
CA GLY A 45 8.51 -0.12 -4.10
C GLY A 45 8.72 -1.56 -3.69
N GLY A 46 7.95 -2.46 -4.30
CA GLY A 46 7.99 -3.89 -4.04
C GLY A 46 9.36 -4.55 -4.27
N GLY A 47 10.23 -3.90 -5.06
CA GLY A 47 11.59 -4.37 -5.28
C GLY A 47 12.43 -4.46 -3.99
N VAL A 48 12.18 -3.58 -3.01
CA VAL A 48 12.84 -3.66 -1.69
C VAL A 48 12.47 -4.96 -0.97
N ILE A 49 11.18 -5.30 -0.97
CA ILE A 49 10.67 -6.52 -0.33
C ILE A 49 11.20 -7.77 -1.07
N ASN A 50 11.17 -7.73 -2.40
CA ASN A 50 11.62 -8.83 -3.25
C ASN A 50 13.14 -9.11 -3.16
N SER A 51 13.95 -8.10 -2.81
CA SER A 51 15.38 -8.25 -2.56
C SER A 51 15.69 -8.92 -1.20
N GLY A 52 14.65 -9.15 -0.38
CA GLY A 52 14.74 -9.84 0.90
C GLY A 52 14.84 -8.92 2.12
N THR A 53 14.75 -9.52 3.30
CA THR A 53 14.71 -8.78 4.58
C THR A 53 15.95 -7.93 4.83
N GLY A 54 17.12 -8.33 4.34
CA GLY A 54 18.35 -7.54 4.42
C GLY A 54 18.25 -6.19 3.73
N ALA A 55 17.54 -6.09 2.60
CA ALA A 55 17.34 -4.83 1.88
C ALA A 55 16.53 -3.83 2.72
N SER A 56 15.46 -4.29 3.39
CA SER A 56 14.67 -3.44 4.30
C SER A 56 15.49 -2.95 5.49
N GLN A 57 16.36 -3.79 6.05
CA GLN A 57 17.24 -3.39 7.16
C GLN A 57 18.24 -2.30 6.75
N LEU A 58 18.89 -2.46 5.59
CA LEU A 58 19.81 -1.46 5.03
C LEU A 58 19.08 -0.15 4.69
N LEU A 59 17.87 -0.24 4.15
CA LEU A 59 17.01 0.92 3.90
C LEU A 59 16.72 1.67 5.20
N ARG A 60 16.30 0.98 6.26
CA ARG A 60 16.03 1.57 7.58
C ARG A 60 17.26 2.25 8.18
N GLU A 61 18.45 1.64 8.03
CA GLU A 61 19.71 2.26 8.45
C GLU A 61 19.99 3.56 7.67
N LEU A 62 19.81 3.54 6.35
CA LEU A 62 20.03 4.70 5.50
C LEU A 62 19.06 5.85 5.83
N VAL A 63 17.77 5.55 5.96
CA VAL A 63 16.71 6.52 6.30
C VAL A 63 17.00 7.14 7.68
N LYS A 64 17.28 6.32 8.69
CA LYS A 64 17.61 6.79 10.04
C LYS A 64 18.86 7.64 10.05
N GLY A 65 19.87 7.25 9.29
CA GLY A 65 21.15 7.97 9.25
C GLY A 65 21.06 9.31 8.54
N THR A 66 20.31 9.41 7.44
CA THR A 66 20.14 10.64 6.65
C THR A 66 19.05 11.55 7.20
N ASN A 67 18.13 11.02 8.01
CA ASN A 67 16.91 11.69 8.45
C ASN A 67 16.02 12.17 7.29
N PHE A 68 16.08 11.49 6.13
CA PHE A 68 15.24 11.83 4.99
C PHE A 68 13.83 11.28 5.17
N PRO A 69 12.79 11.97 4.65
CA PRO A 69 11.44 11.42 4.56
C PRO A 69 11.39 10.23 3.60
N ILE A 70 10.48 9.31 3.89
CA ILE A 70 10.27 8.11 3.08
C ILE A 70 8.79 7.87 2.83
N THR A 71 8.47 7.50 1.60
CA THR A 71 7.15 7.05 1.15
C THR A 71 7.26 5.75 0.37
N SER A 72 6.17 5.06 0.20
CA SER A 72 6.14 3.77 -0.50
C SER A 72 4.94 3.64 -1.43
N THR A 73 5.14 2.87 -2.49
CA THR A 73 4.02 2.37 -3.29
C THR A 73 3.19 1.36 -2.49
N LEU A 74 1.98 1.07 -2.98
CA LEU A 74 1.14 0.01 -2.46
C LEU A 74 1.91 -1.32 -2.27
N MET A 75 2.77 -1.68 -3.23
CA MET A 75 3.55 -2.93 -3.19
C MET A 75 4.77 -2.89 -2.27
N GLY A 76 5.16 -1.73 -1.79
CA GLY A 76 6.31 -1.56 -0.89
C GLY A 76 5.94 -1.38 0.58
N LEU A 77 4.66 -1.42 0.93
CA LEU A 77 4.21 -1.29 2.32
C LEU A 77 4.88 -2.36 3.21
N GLY A 78 5.42 -1.92 4.35
CA GLY A 78 6.20 -2.75 5.28
C GLY A 78 7.71 -2.78 5.01
N CYS A 79 8.23 -2.28 3.89
CA CYS A 79 9.68 -2.16 3.69
C CYS A 79 10.31 -1.19 4.69
N TYR A 80 9.55 -0.17 5.10
CA TYR A 80 9.87 0.73 6.20
C TYR A 80 8.72 0.71 7.22
N PRO A 81 8.99 0.73 8.54
CA PRO A 81 7.95 0.62 9.55
C PRO A 81 7.01 1.84 9.52
N ALA A 82 5.69 1.57 9.58
CA ALA A 82 4.67 2.61 9.60
C ALA A 82 4.74 3.49 10.86
N SER A 83 5.27 2.96 11.98
CA SER A 83 5.52 3.70 13.22
C SER A 83 6.75 4.63 13.16
N GLY A 84 7.57 4.53 12.10
CA GLY A 84 8.80 5.31 11.97
C GLY A 84 8.52 6.80 11.74
N SER A 85 9.26 7.69 12.44
CA SER A 85 9.09 9.15 12.35
C SER A 85 9.28 9.72 10.94
N ASN A 86 10.09 9.04 10.11
CA ASN A 86 10.37 9.45 8.74
C ASN A 86 9.29 9.01 7.74
N TRP A 87 8.34 8.17 8.16
CA TRP A 87 7.30 7.63 7.30
C TRP A 87 6.25 8.68 6.93
N LEU A 88 5.97 8.86 5.64
CA LEU A 88 4.95 9.77 5.11
C LEU A 88 3.65 9.07 4.68
N GLY A 89 3.57 7.74 4.85
CA GLY A 89 2.47 6.97 4.30
C GLY A 89 2.68 6.56 2.84
N MET A 90 1.65 5.97 2.25
CA MET A 90 1.62 5.59 0.84
C MET A 90 1.47 6.83 -0.05
N LEU A 91 2.15 6.84 -1.21
CA LEU A 91 1.98 7.86 -2.25
C LEU A 91 1.08 7.35 -3.40
N GLY A 92 0.77 8.25 -4.32
CA GLY A 92 0.05 7.96 -5.56
C GLY A 92 -1.40 8.37 -5.54
N MET A 93 -2.22 7.79 -6.42
CA MET A 93 -3.61 8.19 -6.67
C MET A 93 -4.44 8.30 -5.38
N HIS A 94 -4.31 7.36 -4.46
CA HIS A 94 -4.93 7.35 -3.14
C HIS A 94 -3.90 7.50 -2.01
N GLY A 95 -2.76 8.12 -2.34
CA GLY A 95 -1.70 8.40 -1.38
C GLY A 95 -2.04 9.55 -0.43
N LEU A 96 -1.29 9.65 0.66
CA LEU A 96 -1.45 10.72 1.63
C LEU A 96 -1.00 12.07 1.05
N TYR A 97 -1.65 13.13 1.50
CA TYR A 97 -1.40 14.49 1.02
C TYR A 97 0.08 14.88 1.16
N GLU A 98 0.65 14.72 2.34
CA GLU A 98 2.06 15.04 2.61
C GLU A 98 3.04 14.19 1.79
N ALA A 99 2.71 12.92 1.51
CA ALA A 99 3.55 12.05 0.69
C ALA A 99 3.59 12.52 -0.77
N ASN A 100 2.44 12.86 -1.33
CA ASN A 100 2.31 13.36 -2.70
C ASN A 100 2.93 14.76 -2.86
N MET A 101 2.72 15.65 -1.89
CA MET A 101 3.31 16.99 -1.91
C MET A 101 4.84 16.94 -1.76
N ALA A 102 5.35 16.11 -0.85
CA ALA A 102 6.79 15.92 -0.69
C ALA A 102 7.42 15.33 -1.96
N MET A 103 6.73 14.41 -2.64
CA MET A 103 7.17 13.86 -3.90
C MET A 103 7.19 14.89 -5.03
N HIS A 104 6.25 15.86 -5.02
CA HIS A 104 6.16 16.93 -6.02
C HIS A 104 7.29 17.95 -5.85
N ASP A 105 7.53 18.39 -4.62
CA ASP A 105 8.41 19.50 -4.29
C ASP A 105 9.85 19.11 -3.96
N CYS A 106 10.19 17.81 -3.96
CA CYS A 106 11.54 17.36 -3.67
C CYS A 106 12.56 17.86 -4.71
N ASP A 107 13.81 18.03 -4.29
CA ASP A 107 14.96 18.30 -5.16
C ASP A 107 15.75 17.04 -5.52
N LEU A 108 15.63 15.98 -4.69
CA LEU A 108 16.22 14.67 -4.91
C LEU A 108 15.19 13.58 -4.62
N MET A 109 14.80 12.83 -5.65
CA MET A 109 13.99 11.64 -5.55
C MET A 109 14.88 10.40 -5.66
N ILE A 110 14.89 9.56 -4.63
CA ILE A 110 15.64 8.30 -4.63
C ILE A 110 14.63 7.16 -4.74
N ASN A 111 14.38 6.71 -5.98
CA ASN A 111 13.51 5.58 -6.25
C ASN A 111 14.26 4.27 -6.02
N ILE A 112 13.73 3.42 -5.13
CA ILE A 112 14.31 2.14 -4.73
C ILE A 112 13.28 1.03 -5.01
N GLY A 113 13.44 0.35 -6.16
CA GLY A 113 12.64 -0.80 -6.52
C GLY A 113 11.17 -0.50 -6.85
N ALA A 114 10.87 0.72 -7.31
CA ALA A 114 9.56 1.08 -7.85
C ALA A 114 9.69 1.42 -9.34
N ARG A 115 8.71 1.00 -10.14
CA ARG A 115 8.78 1.07 -11.61
C ARG A 115 8.12 2.29 -12.23
N PHE A 116 7.81 3.32 -11.46
CA PHE A 116 7.09 4.52 -11.92
C PHE A 116 5.74 4.17 -12.59
N ASP A 117 4.90 3.43 -11.87
CA ASP A 117 3.56 3.04 -12.31
C ASP A 117 2.67 4.28 -12.54
N ASP A 118 1.72 4.19 -13.49
CA ASP A 118 0.82 5.30 -13.82
C ASP A 118 -0.08 5.72 -12.65
N ARG A 119 -0.39 4.79 -11.72
CA ARG A 119 -1.12 5.09 -10.47
C ARG A 119 -0.31 5.95 -9.49
N ILE A 120 0.98 6.07 -9.72
CA ILE A 120 1.88 6.92 -8.93
C ILE A 120 2.21 8.20 -9.70
N THR A 121 2.59 8.09 -10.96
CA THR A 121 3.08 9.24 -11.73
C THR A 121 1.99 10.23 -12.13
N GLY A 122 0.76 9.75 -12.34
CA GLY A 122 -0.29 10.58 -12.93
C GLY A 122 0.20 11.19 -14.25
N ARG A 123 0.04 12.50 -14.41
CA ARG A 123 0.52 13.24 -15.58
C ARG A 123 2.05 13.32 -15.58
N ILE A 124 2.68 12.66 -16.54
CA ILE A 124 4.14 12.42 -16.60
C ILE A 124 4.95 13.72 -16.68
N ASP A 125 4.53 14.69 -17.48
CA ASP A 125 5.21 15.98 -17.68
C ASP A 125 5.19 16.89 -16.43
N ALA A 126 4.31 16.59 -15.48
CA ALA A 126 4.20 17.28 -14.20
C ALA A 126 4.69 16.45 -13.00
N PHE A 127 5.23 15.25 -13.25
CA PHE A 127 5.71 14.37 -12.17
C PHE A 127 7.05 14.86 -11.59
N SER A 128 7.01 15.41 -10.37
CA SER A 128 8.20 15.89 -9.64
C SER A 128 9.16 16.69 -10.53
N PRO A 129 8.72 17.83 -11.07
CA PRO A 129 9.40 18.51 -12.18
C PRO A 129 10.77 19.08 -11.80
N SER A 130 10.98 19.38 -10.51
CA SER A 130 12.20 20.02 -10.02
C SER A 130 13.23 19.05 -9.47
N SER A 131 12.92 17.75 -9.36
CA SER A 131 13.80 16.80 -8.71
C SER A 131 14.85 16.21 -9.65
N LYS A 132 16.05 16.03 -9.14
CA LYS A 132 17.01 15.06 -9.64
C LYS A 132 16.53 13.65 -9.24
N LYS A 133 16.51 12.72 -10.17
CA LYS A 133 15.93 11.39 -9.97
C LYS A 133 17.00 10.31 -10.02
N ALA A 134 17.17 9.58 -8.92
CA ALA A 134 17.92 8.34 -8.89
C ALA A 134 16.97 7.15 -8.95
N HIS A 135 17.32 6.12 -9.69
CA HIS A 135 16.50 4.90 -9.81
C HIS A 135 17.35 3.65 -9.65
N ILE A 136 17.08 2.91 -8.58
CA ILE A 136 17.70 1.63 -8.27
C ILE A 136 16.71 0.53 -8.63
N ASP A 137 17.03 -0.29 -9.63
CA ASP A 137 16.20 -1.42 -10.04
C ASP A 137 17.08 -2.58 -10.55
N ILE A 138 16.63 -3.81 -10.35
CA ILE A 138 17.32 -5.00 -10.86
C ILE A 138 17.04 -5.23 -12.35
N ASP A 139 15.90 -4.71 -12.84
CA ASP A 139 15.49 -4.84 -14.25
C ASP A 139 15.94 -3.63 -15.07
N PRO A 140 16.92 -3.79 -15.96
CA PRO A 140 17.39 -2.69 -16.80
C PRO A 140 16.30 -2.12 -17.72
N SER A 141 15.26 -2.89 -18.03
CA SER A 141 14.15 -2.43 -18.87
C SER A 141 13.21 -1.46 -18.16
N SER A 142 13.27 -1.38 -16.85
CA SER A 142 12.51 -0.41 -16.03
C SER A 142 13.14 0.98 -16.06
N ILE A 143 14.45 1.07 -16.30
CA ILE A 143 15.19 2.34 -16.33
C ILE A 143 14.78 3.18 -17.56
N ASN A 144 14.43 4.44 -17.33
CA ASN A 144 13.97 5.39 -18.36
C ASN A 144 12.74 4.93 -19.16
N LYS A 145 11.97 3.97 -18.63
CA LYS A 145 10.81 3.44 -19.33
C LYS A 145 9.62 4.40 -19.30
N VAL A 146 9.35 5.02 -18.16
CA VAL A 146 8.22 5.93 -17.94
C VAL A 146 8.72 7.33 -17.64
N ILE A 147 9.65 7.46 -16.71
CA ILE A 147 10.23 8.72 -16.25
C ILE A 147 11.72 8.70 -16.59
N HIS A 148 12.23 9.81 -17.13
CA HIS A 148 13.67 10.00 -17.31
C HIS A 148 14.35 10.13 -15.95
N VAL A 149 15.48 9.43 -15.75
CA VAL A 149 16.23 9.44 -14.50
C VAL A 149 17.67 9.90 -14.73
N ASP A 150 18.20 10.69 -13.78
CA ASP A 150 19.54 11.28 -13.86
C ASP A 150 20.63 10.32 -13.38
N ILE A 151 20.30 9.45 -12.43
CA ILE A 151 21.23 8.50 -11.79
C ILE A 151 20.62 7.10 -11.87
N PRO A 152 20.83 6.37 -12.99
CA PRO A 152 20.39 4.99 -13.14
C PRO A 152 21.35 4.02 -12.44
N ILE A 153 20.84 3.16 -11.56
CA ILE A 153 21.62 2.13 -10.87
C ILE A 153 20.94 0.78 -11.07
N ILE A 154 21.51 -0.04 -11.96
CA ILE A 154 21.03 -1.39 -12.21
C ILE A 154 21.73 -2.35 -11.26
N GLY A 155 20.97 -2.97 -10.35
CA GLY A 155 21.52 -3.91 -9.38
C GLY A 155 20.46 -4.42 -8.40
N ASP A 156 20.79 -5.45 -7.67
CA ASP A 156 19.99 -5.92 -6.54
C ASP A 156 20.02 -4.89 -5.41
N ILE A 157 18.87 -4.61 -4.82
CA ILE A 157 18.71 -3.50 -3.87
C ILE A 157 19.56 -3.69 -2.63
N ALA A 158 19.65 -4.92 -2.07
CA ALA A 158 20.46 -5.16 -0.88
C ALA A 158 21.95 -4.86 -1.16
N HIS A 159 22.48 -5.30 -2.30
CA HIS A 159 23.86 -5.03 -2.69
C HIS A 159 24.11 -3.53 -2.91
N VAL A 160 23.20 -2.86 -3.63
CA VAL A 160 23.35 -1.43 -3.92
C VAL A 160 23.26 -0.58 -2.65
N LEU A 161 22.29 -0.88 -1.75
CA LEU A 161 22.17 -0.15 -0.49
C LEU A 161 23.36 -0.36 0.45
N ASP A 162 23.95 -1.57 0.48
CA ASP A 162 25.17 -1.83 1.23
C ASP A 162 26.34 -0.96 0.70
N ASP A 163 26.53 -0.95 -0.63
CA ASP A 163 27.56 -0.12 -1.26
C ASP A 163 27.34 1.40 -1.00
N VAL A 164 26.08 1.89 -1.11
CA VAL A 164 25.70 3.28 -0.81
C VAL A 164 26.01 3.62 0.65
N LEU A 165 25.60 2.77 1.59
CA LEU A 165 25.86 2.97 3.03
C LEU A 165 27.35 3.00 3.35
N ASN A 166 28.11 2.05 2.81
CA ASN A 166 29.55 1.96 3.05
C ASN A 166 30.28 3.18 2.49
N MET A 167 29.94 3.62 1.28
CA MET A 167 30.52 4.82 0.68
C MET A 167 30.15 6.08 1.46
N TRP A 168 28.87 6.23 1.82
CA TRP A 168 28.40 7.39 2.60
C TRP A 168 29.05 7.46 3.99
N LYS A 169 29.20 6.30 4.67
CA LYS A 169 29.95 6.20 5.94
C LYS A 169 31.42 6.61 5.77
N ALA A 170 32.09 6.13 4.72
CA ALA A 170 33.49 6.48 4.42
C ALA A 170 33.68 7.99 4.15
N ARG A 171 32.66 8.66 3.63
CA ARG A 171 32.64 10.11 3.39
C ARG A 171 32.18 10.92 4.61
N GLY A 172 31.98 10.29 5.77
CA GLY A 172 31.66 10.95 7.05
C GLY A 172 30.17 11.19 7.29
N ARG A 173 29.27 10.48 6.60
CA ARG A 173 27.81 10.53 6.78
C ARG A 173 27.24 11.97 6.65
N LYS A 174 27.70 12.71 5.66
CA LYS A 174 27.31 14.11 5.47
C LYS A 174 25.92 14.23 4.89
N THR A 175 25.16 15.17 5.38
CA THR A 175 23.87 15.65 4.85
C THR A 175 23.75 17.15 5.15
N ASN A 176 22.89 17.86 4.42
CA ASN A 176 22.55 19.25 4.70
C ASN A 176 21.48 19.32 5.80
N SER A 177 21.87 19.07 7.05
CA SER A 177 20.91 18.95 8.18
C SER A 177 20.01 20.18 8.33
N ALA A 178 20.55 21.39 8.19
CA ALA A 178 19.76 22.61 8.33
C ALA A 178 18.68 22.77 7.25
N ALA A 179 18.94 22.32 6.03
CA ALA A 179 17.93 22.30 4.96
C ALA A 179 16.90 21.19 5.21
N ILE A 180 17.35 20.02 5.67
CA ILE A 180 16.46 18.90 6.00
C ILE A 180 15.48 19.26 7.14
N ASP A 181 15.92 20.01 8.16
CA ASP A 181 15.05 20.49 9.23
C ASP A 181 13.96 21.44 8.71
N LYS A 182 14.30 22.32 7.76
CA LYS A 182 13.32 23.18 7.07
C LYS A 182 12.36 22.35 6.21
N TRP A 183 12.88 21.31 5.54
CA TRP A 183 12.08 20.39 4.75
C TRP A 183 11.04 19.65 5.62
N TRP A 184 11.46 19.15 6.78
CA TRP A 184 10.56 18.56 7.75
C TRP A 184 9.52 19.54 8.29
N SER A 185 9.87 20.82 8.46
CA SER A 185 8.89 21.84 8.85
C SER A 185 7.81 22.01 7.80
N GLN A 186 8.17 22.06 6.51
CA GLN A 186 7.23 22.11 5.39
C GLN A 186 6.36 20.85 5.31
N ILE A 187 6.93 19.67 5.50
CA ILE A 187 6.19 18.41 5.55
C ILE A 187 5.19 18.41 6.73
N GLY A 188 5.61 18.99 7.86
CA GLY A 188 4.74 19.17 9.04
C GLY A 188 3.49 20.02 8.74
N GLU A 189 3.64 21.10 7.95
CA GLU A 189 2.49 21.89 7.48
C GLU A 189 1.53 21.05 6.63
N TRP A 190 2.04 20.24 5.71
CA TRP A 190 1.19 19.35 4.90
C TRP A 190 0.51 18.26 5.72
N ARG A 191 1.19 17.70 6.73
CA ARG A 191 0.58 16.74 7.66
C ARG A 191 -0.56 17.35 8.48
N SER A 192 -0.51 18.64 8.75
CA SER A 192 -1.56 19.34 9.51
C SER A 192 -2.90 19.37 8.77
N VAL A 193 -2.90 19.12 7.46
CA VAL A 193 -4.13 18.96 6.64
C VAL A 193 -4.95 17.76 7.07
N LYS A 194 -4.32 16.73 7.68
CA LYS A 194 -5.00 15.50 8.14
C LYS A 194 -5.89 14.88 7.07
N CYS A 195 -5.32 14.62 5.92
CA CYS A 195 -6.04 14.23 4.69
C CYS A 195 -6.86 12.94 4.78
N LEU A 196 -6.73 12.17 5.85
CA LEU A 196 -7.52 10.97 6.11
C LEU A 196 -8.69 11.20 7.08
N ASP A 197 -8.86 12.43 7.59
CA ASP A 197 -9.99 12.75 8.47
C ASP A 197 -11.32 12.54 7.73
N TYR A 198 -12.30 11.99 8.44
CA TYR A 198 -13.63 11.70 7.92
C TYR A 198 -14.70 12.01 9.00
N LYS A 199 -15.93 12.25 8.56
CA LYS A 199 -17.05 12.45 9.48
C LYS A 199 -17.62 11.10 9.92
N ASN A 200 -17.32 10.69 11.16
CA ASN A 200 -17.84 9.44 11.71
C ASN A 200 -19.37 9.51 11.91
N SER A 201 -20.02 8.36 11.97
CA SER A 201 -21.47 8.22 12.13
C SER A 201 -21.81 7.32 13.31
N LYS A 202 -22.89 7.65 14.03
CA LYS A 202 -23.46 6.79 15.07
C LYS A 202 -24.52 5.81 14.52
N LYS A 203 -24.88 5.93 13.23
CA LYS A 203 -25.96 5.15 12.61
C LYS A 203 -25.46 4.12 11.62
N THR A 204 -24.32 4.38 10.99
CA THR A 204 -23.72 3.51 9.96
C THR A 204 -22.23 3.40 10.25
N ILE A 205 -21.66 2.23 10.01
CA ILE A 205 -20.23 2.01 10.13
C ILE A 205 -19.56 2.66 8.91
N LYS A 206 -18.62 3.58 9.14
CA LYS A 206 -17.75 4.08 8.09
C LYS A 206 -16.66 3.04 7.80
N PRO A 207 -16.30 2.80 6.52
CA PRO A 207 -15.23 1.84 6.18
C PRO A 207 -13.89 2.20 6.86
N GLN A 208 -13.58 3.50 6.96
CA GLN A 208 -12.40 4.01 7.66
C GLN A 208 -12.45 3.62 9.15
N PHE A 209 -13.59 3.84 9.81
CA PHE A 209 -13.80 3.48 11.22
C PHE A 209 -13.63 1.98 11.45
N ALA A 210 -14.19 1.15 10.57
CA ALA A 210 -14.03 -0.31 10.67
C ALA A 210 -12.56 -0.73 10.63
N LEU A 211 -11.76 -0.09 9.78
CA LEU A 211 -10.32 -0.39 9.65
C LEU A 211 -9.49 0.20 10.80
N GLU A 212 -9.83 1.38 11.30
CA GLU A 212 -9.20 1.94 12.50
C GLU A 212 -9.41 1.04 13.71
N ARG A 213 -10.63 0.52 13.90
CA ARG A 213 -10.91 -0.44 15.00
C ARG A 213 -10.14 -1.73 14.80
N LEU A 214 -10.11 -2.26 13.57
CA LEU A 214 -9.32 -3.46 13.24
C LEU A 214 -7.81 -3.23 13.51
N GLU A 215 -7.27 -2.08 13.12
CA GLU A 215 -5.88 -1.71 13.40
C GLU A 215 -5.62 -1.66 14.89
N GLU A 216 -6.44 -0.94 15.65
CA GLU A 216 -6.24 -0.77 17.09
C GLU A 216 -6.27 -2.10 17.85
N LEU A 217 -7.18 -3.00 17.48
CA LEU A 217 -7.34 -4.30 18.11
C LEU A 217 -6.29 -5.34 17.69
N THR A 218 -5.56 -5.09 16.60
CA THR A 218 -4.62 -6.09 16.03
C THR A 218 -3.18 -5.62 15.89
N ARG A 219 -2.87 -4.31 15.96
CA ARG A 219 -1.51 -3.77 15.74
C ARG A 219 -0.44 -4.29 16.69
N SER A 220 -0.84 -4.73 17.88
CA SER A 220 0.09 -5.34 18.85
C SER A 220 0.54 -6.74 18.49
N ARG A 221 -0.05 -7.36 17.45
CA ARG A 221 0.29 -8.69 16.97
C ARG A 221 1.42 -8.62 15.94
N PRO A 222 2.67 -9.01 16.28
CA PRO A 222 3.78 -8.98 15.33
C PRO A 222 3.65 -10.04 14.22
N ASP A 223 2.81 -11.05 14.45
CA ASP A 223 2.49 -12.14 13.53
C ASP A 223 1.20 -11.88 12.71
N ARG A 224 0.78 -10.62 12.58
CA ARG A 224 -0.36 -10.22 11.77
C ARG A 224 0.03 -10.11 10.29
N PHE A 225 -0.74 -10.77 9.43
CA PHE A 225 -0.65 -10.67 7.98
C PHE A 225 -1.98 -10.17 7.40
N ILE A 226 -1.90 -9.19 6.52
CA ILE A 226 -3.06 -8.64 5.83
C ILE A 226 -2.98 -9.00 4.35
N CYS A 227 -4.00 -9.69 3.86
CA CYS A 227 -4.27 -9.85 2.45
C CYS A 227 -5.39 -8.88 2.05
N THR A 228 -5.46 -8.48 0.79
CA THR A 228 -6.61 -7.72 0.33
C THR A 228 -7.15 -8.22 -0.99
N GLU A 229 -8.45 -8.13 -1.13
CA GLU A 229 -9.11 -8.07 -2.41
C GLU A 229 -8.85 -6.72 -3.10
N VAL A 230 -9.42 -6.48 -4.29
CA VAL A 230 -9.21 -5.26 -5.07
C VAL A 230 -10.47 -4.39 -5.12
N GLY A 231 -10.32 -3.12 -4.75
CA GLY A 231 -11.37 -2.12 -4.71
C GLY A 231 -11.08 -1.00 -3.71
N GLN A 232 -12.11 -0.24 -3.28
CA GLN A 232 -11.96 0.81 -2.26
C GLN A 232 -11.37 0.26 -0.95
N HIS A 233 -11.82 -0.91 -0.52
CA HIS A 233 -11.32 -1.60 0.69
C HIS A 233 -9.81 -1.83 0.67
N GLN A 234 -9.20 -2.08 -0.49
CA GLN A 234 -7.76 -2.20 -0.68
C GLN A 234 -7.05 -0.87 -0.38
N MET A 235 -7.58 0.23 -0.90
CA MET A 235 -7.01 1.55 -0.70
C MET A 235 -7.17 2.01 0.75
N TRP A 236 -8.36 1.85 1.34
CA TRP A 236 -8.56 2.13 2.75
C TRP A 236 -7.67 1.27 3.66
N ALA A 237 -7.52 -0.03 3.36
CA ALA A 237 -6.61 -0.87 4.12
C ALA A 237 -5.15 -0.37 4.05
N ALA A 238 -4.70 0.09 2.88
CA ALA A 238 -3.37 0.67 2.71
C ALA A 238 -3.18 2.02 3.41
N GLN A 239 -4.27 2.78 3.62
CA GLN A 239 -4.26 4.08 4.29
C GLN A 239 -4.34 3.97 5.82
N PHE A 240 -5.17 3.04 6.32
CA PHE A 240 -5.55 2.97 7.75
C PHE A 240 -4.88 1.83 8.52
N LEU A 241 -4.25 0.86 7.85
CA LEU A 241 -3.49 -0.21 8.52
C LEU A 241 -1.99 0.06 8.47
N GLY A 242 -1.31 -0.13 9.60
CA GLY A 242 0.15 0.01 9.70
C GLY A 242 0.88 -1.31 9.46
N PHE A 243 2.01 -1.27 8.75
CA PHE A 243 2.87 -2.41 8.48
C PHE A 243 4.28 -2.12 8.99
N GLU A 244 4.75 -2.93 9.95
CA GLU A 244 6.05 -2.73 10.59
C GLU A 244 7.16 -3.52 9.92
N GLU A 245 6.82 -4.64 9.27
CA GLU A 245 7.77 -5.56 8.67
C GLU A 245 7.42 -5.90 7.21
N PRO A 246 8.43 -6.21 6.38
CA PRO A 246 8.18 -6.68 5.02
C PRO A 246 7.39 -8.00 5.03
N ASN A 247 6.66 -8.24 3.94
CA ASN A 247 5.82 -9.42 3.76
C ASN A 247 4.63 -9.56 4.72
N GLN A 248 4.23 -8.49 5.41
CA GLN A 248 2.97 -8.46 6.20
C GLN A 248 1.76 -8.01 5.36
N TRP A 249 1.99 -7.54 4.15
CA TRP A 249 0.99 -7.02 3.23
C TRP A 249 1.02 -7.78 1.90
N MET A 250 -0.09 -8.41 1.52
CA MET A 250 -0.28 -9.13 0.27
C MET A 250 -1.48 -8.59 -0.51
N THR A 251 -1.23 -8.09 -1.70
CA THR A 251 -2.27 -7.49 -2.54
C THR A 251 -1.94 -7.64 -4.02
N SER A 252 -2.95 -7.61 -4.87
CA SER A 252 -2.76 -7.51 -6.32
C SER A 252 -2.66 -6.04 -6.74
N GLY A 253 -1.45 -5.45 -6.64
CA GLY A 253 -1.21 -4.04 -6.97
C GLY A 253 -0.70 -3.79 -8.39
N GLY A 254 -0.31 -4.83 -9.12
CA GLY A 254 0.12 -4.71 -10.52
C GLY A 254 -1.06 -4.75 -11.49
N LEU A 255 -1.73 -5.90 -11.60
CA LEU A 255 -2.91 -6.07 -12.45
C LEU A 255 -4.20 -5.60 -11.75
N GLY A 256 -4.31 -5.73 -10.43
CA GLY A 256 -5.54 -5.40 -9.69
C GLY A 256 -6.60 -6.50 -9.84
N THR A 257 -6.22 -7.74 -9.56
CA THR A 257 -7.09 -8.91 -9.74
C THR A 257 -8.08 -9.02 -8.58
N MET A 258 -9.36 -8.79 -8.83
CA MET A 258 -10.43 -9.13 -7.89
C MET A 258 -10.47 -10.66 -7.69
N GLY A 259 -10.68 -11.12 -6.44
CA GLY A 259 -10.61 -12.53 -6.09
C GLY A 259 -9.22 -13.02 -5.67
N TYR A 260 -8.22 -12.13 -5.58
CA TYR A 260 -6.85 -12.48 -5.18
C TYR A 260 -6.72 -12.74 -3.67
N GLY A 261 -7.36 -11.92 -2.85
CA GLY A 261 -7.06 -11.83 -1.41
C GLY A 261 -7.37 -13.11 -0.64
N PHE A 262 -8.52 -13.72 -0.90
CA PHE A 262 -8.91 -14.94 -0.18
C PHE A 262 -7.96 -16.12 -0.46
N PRO A 263 -7.68 -16.53 -1.71
CA PRO A 263 -6.70 -17.57 -2.00
C PRO A 263 -5.31 -17.25 -1.43
N ALA A 264 -4.89 -15.99 -1.49
CA ALA A 264 -3.61 -15.56 -0.92
C ALA A 264 -3.58 -15.74 0.60
N SER A 265 -4.67 -15.41 1.30
CA SER A 265 -4.78 -15.60 2.77
C SER A 265 -4.67 -17.07 3.19
N ILE A 266 -5.21 -17.98 2.39
CA ILE A 266 -5.04 -19.43 2.59
C ILE A 266 -3.55 -19.81 2.48
N GLY A 267 -2.87 -19.33 1.44
CA GLY A 267 -1.45 -19.60 1.25
C GLY A 267 -0.60 -19.08 2.41
N VAL A 268 -0.87 -17.87 2.88
CA VAL A 268 -0.20 -17.27 4.04
C VAL A 268 -0.47 -18.08 5.31
N GLN A 269 -1.71 -18.50 5.56
CA GLN A 269 -2.06 -19.26 6.75
C GLN A 269 -1.40 -20.65 6.77
N ILE A 270 -1.23 -21.29 5.60
CA ILE A 270 -0.50 -22.55 5.48
C ILE A 270 0.98 -22.33 5.80
N ALA A 271 1.58 -21.25 5.29
CA ALA A 271 2.98 -20.92 5.55
C ALA A 271 3.22 -20.49 7.01
N HIS A 272 2.23 -19.86 7.64
CA HIS A 272 2.28 -19.34 8.99
C HIS A 272 1.09 -19.83 9.84
N PRO A 273 1.06 -21.11 10.26
CA PRO A 273 -0.13 -21.76 10.85
C PRO A 273 -0.67 -21.11 12.14
N LYS A 274 0.18 -20.39 12.87
CA LYS A 274 -0.18 -19.73 14.15
C LYS A 274 -0.43 -18.24 14.03
N ALA A 275 -0.18 -17.68 12.85
CA ALA A 275 -0.30 -16.25 12.62
C ALA A 275 -1.77 -15.82 12.52
N LEU A 276 -2.00 -14.55 12.80
CA LEU A 276 -3.27 -13.90 12.51
C LEU A 276 -3.27 -13.47 11.04
N VAL A 277 -4.07 -14.13 10.22
CA VAL A 277 -4.21 -13.82 8.79
C VAL A 277 -5.60 -13.27 8.53
N ILE A 278 -5.65 -12.01 8.07
CA ILE A 278 -6.89 -11.29 7.77
C ILE A 278 -6.90 -10.92 6.29
N ASN A 279 -7.97 -11.24 5.58
CA ASN A 279 -8.24 -10.75 4.25
C ASN A 279 -9.25 -9.60 4.32
N VAL A 280 -8.85 -8.38 3.97
CA VAL A 280 -9.75 -7.23 3.85
C VAL A 280 -10.36 -7.24 2.45
N ALA A 281 -11.67 -7.33 2.37
CA ALA A 281 -12.39 -7.57 1.13
C ALA A 281 -13.57 -6.60 0.94
N GLY A 282 -13.99 -6.44 -0.31
CA GLY A 282 -15.35 -6.02 -0.65
C GLY A 282 -16.16 -7.24 -1.02
N GLU A 283 -17.48 -7.19 -0.84
CA GLU A 283 -18.37 -8.34 -1.03
C GLU A 283 -18.30 -8.93 -2.44
N ALA A 284 -18.32 -8.10 -3.46
CA ALA A 284 -18.28 -8.55 -4.84
C ALA A 284 -16.94 -9.18 -5.23
N SER A 285 -15.83 -8.64 -4.72
CA SER A 285 -14.50 -9.17 -4.98
C SER A 285 -14.29 -10.53 -4.27
N TRP A 286 -14.75 -10.63 -3.02
CA TRP A 286 -14.68 -11.88 -2.25
C TRP A 286 -15.50 -13.00 -2.90
N LEU A 287 -16.71 -12.70 -3.43
CA LEU A 287 -17.56 -13.67 -4.11
C LEU A 287 -16.93 -14.31 -5.35
N MET A 288 -15.91 -13.67 -5.94
CA MET A 288 -15.23 -14.22 -7.14
C MET A 288 -14.47 -15.52 -6.85
N ASN A 289 -14.06 -15.74 -5.61
CA ASN A 289 -13.37 -16.96 -5.17
C ASN A 289 -13.94 -17.53 -3.86
N MET A 290 -15.24 -17.34 -3.61
CA MET A 290 -15.92 -17.83 -2.40
C MET A 290 -15.78 -19.34 -2.18
N GLN A 291 -15.62 -20.13 -3.26
CA GLN A 291 -15.46 -21.60 -3.20
C GLN A 291 -14.22 -22.02 -2.40
N GLU A 292 -13.23 -21.16 -2.26
CA GLU A 292 -12.03 -21.40 -1.44
C GLU A 292 -12.35 -21.53 0.06
N MET A 293 -13.58 -21.14 0.49
CA MET A 293 -14.05 -21.42 1.84
C MET A 293 -14.08 -22.93 2.12
N GLY A 294 -14.38 -23.77 1.10
CA GLY A 294 -14.27 -25.21 1.21
C GLY A 294 -12.85 -25.67 1.56
N THR A 295 -11.84 -25.07 0.96
CA THR A 295 -10.43 -25.33 1.28
C THR A 295 -10.10 -24.91 2.71
N ALA A 296 -10.51 -23.68 3.11
CA ALA A 296 -10.25 -23.16 4.45
C ALA A 296 -10.88 -24.05 5.55
N VAL A 297 -12.11 -24.48 5.36
CA VAL A 297 -12.83 -25.36 6.30
C VAL A 297 -12.20 -26.76 6.35
N GLN A 298 -11.91 -27.36 5.18
CA GLN A 298 -11.32 -28.70 5.10
C GLN A 298 -10.01 -28.80 5.86
N TYR A 299 -9.16 -27.77 5.75
CA TYR A 299 -7.85 -27.74 6.40
C TYR A 299 -7.85 -27.02 7.74
N LYS A 300 -9.02 -26.59 8.25
CA LYS A 300 -9.22 -25.89 9.52
C LYS A 300 -8.32 -24.65 9.64
N LEU A 301 -8.23 -23.89 8.57
CA LEU A 301 -7.39 -22.69 8.52
C LEU A 301 -8.10 -21.51 9.22
N PRO A 302 -7.55 -20.88 10.26
CA PRO A 302 -8.20 -19.82 11.02
C PRO A 302 -8.18 -18.45 10.32
N VAL A 303 -8.29 -18.42 9.00
CA VAL A 303 -8.32 -17.21 8.19
C VAL A 303 -9.55 -16.36 8.48
N LYS A 304 -9.38 -15.05 8.55
CA LYS A 304 -10.45 -14.08 8.80
C LYS A 304 -10.77 -13.32 7.53
N GLN A 305 -11.98 -13.48 7.02
CA GLN A 305 -12.47 -12.76 5.84
C GLN A 305 -13.25 -11.54 6.32
N PHE A 306 -12.60 -10.38 6.34
CA PHE A 306 -13.17 -9.12 6.82
C PHE A 306 -13.75 -8.34 5.63
N ILE A 307 -15.06 -8.48 5.41
CA ILE A 307 -15.77 -7.86 4.29
C ILE A 307 -16.28 -6.48 4.69
N LEU A 308 -15.83 -5.44 4.00
CA LEU A 308 -16.43 -4.12 4.02
C LEU A 308 -17.54 -4.09 2.96
N ASN A 309 -18.73 -4.47 3.38
CA ASN A 309 -19.90 -4.65 2.51
C ASN A 309 -20.65 -3.33 2.33
N ASN A 310 -20.47 -2.68 1.21
CA ASN A 310 -21.19 -1.47 0.86
C ASN A 310 -22.26 -1.71 -0.24
N GLU A 311 -22.49 -2.95 -0.62
CA GLU A 311 -23.41 -3.37 -1.70
C GLU A 311 -23.10 -2.68 -3.03
N ARG A 312 -21.80 -2.38 -3.28
CA ARG A 312 -21.35 -1.63 -4.47
C ARG A 312 -20.04 -2.19 -5.00
N LEU A 313 -19.85 -2.08 -6.29
CA LEU A 313 -18.52 -2.02 -6.89
C LEU A 313 -17.96 -0.61 -6.60
N GLY A 314 -17.51 -0.42 -5.34
CA GLY A 314 -17.34 0.90 -4.75
C GLY A 314 -16.39 1.82 -5.51
N MET A 315 -15.27 1.32 -6.04
CA MET A 315 -14.34 2.12 -6.84
C MET A 315 -14.96 2.55 -8.17
N VAL A 316 -15.73 1.67 -8.82
CA VAL A 316 -16.45 1.99 -10.07
C VAL A 316 -17.51 3.05 -9.79
N ARG A 317 -18.29 2.89 -8.71
CA ARG A 317 -19.28 3.89 -8.28
C ARG A 317 -18.64 5.25 -8.02
N GLN A 318 -17.53 5.29 -7.28
CA GLN A 318 -16.80 6.52 -6.97
C GLN A 318 -16.36 7.28 -8.24
N TRP A 319 -15.85 6.57 -9.24
CA TRP A 319 -15.47 7.18 -10.51
C TRP A 319 -16.69 7.71 -11.28
N GLN A 320 -17.79 6.96 -11.27
CA GLN A 320 -19.05 7.41 -11.89
C GLN A 320 -19.58 8.68 -11.22
N GLU A 321 -19.46 8.79 -9.90
CA GLU A 321 -19.84 9.96 -9.12
C GLU A 321 -18.94 11.15 -9.42
N LEU A 322 -17.64 11.02 -9.15
CA LEU A 322 -16.72 12.15 -9.18
C LEU A 322 -16.33 12.61 -10.59
N LEU A 323 -16.26 11.69 -11.57
CA LEU A 323 -15.69 11.98 -12.89
C LEU A 323 -16.69 11.84 -14.04
N HIS A 324 -17.86 11.24 -13.81
CA HIS A 324 -18.83 10.97 -14.88
C HIS A 324 -20.23 11.53 -14.59
N GLY A 325 -20.34 12.57 -13.73
CA GLY A 325 -21.57 13.30 -13.48
C GLY A 325 -22.69 12.41 -12.93
N GLU A 326 -22.35 11.53 -11.96
CA GLU A 326 -23.28 10.63 -11.27
C GLU A 326 -24.06 9.68 -12.19
N ARG A 327 -23.50 9.39 -13.38
CA ARG A 327 -24.10 8.43 -14.30
C ARG A 327 -23.79 7.01 -13.89
N TYR A 328 -24.47 6.53 -12.84
CA TYR A 328 -24.30 5.21 -12.28
C TYR A 328 -24.79 4.13 -13.25
N SER A 329 -23.97 3.10 -13.50
CA SER A 329 -24.29 1.98 -14.35
C SER A 329 -23.63 0.72 -13.83
N HIS A 330 -24.46 -0.29 -13.48
CA HIS A 330 -24.03 -1.63 -13.06
C HIS A 330 -22.96 -1.67 -11.96
N SER A 331 -22.97 -0.68 -11.04
CA SER A 331 -22.04 -0.58 -9.92
C SER A 331 -22.67 -0.90 -8.56
N TRP A 332 -23.86 -1.47 -8.54
CA TRP A 332 -24.57 -1.90 -7.32
C TRP A 332 -24.93 -3.38 -7.39
N SER A 333 -25.20 -3.97 -6.22
CA SER A 333 -25.57 -5.36 -6.07
C SER A 333 -26.86 -5.45 -5.27
N ASP A 334 -27.98 -5.81 -5.94
CA ASP A 334 -29.30 -5.94 -5.32
C ASP A 334 -29.59 -7.33 -4.76
N ALA A 335 -28.79 -8.33 -5.13
CA ALA A 335 -29.01 -9.74 -4.81
C ALA A 335 -27.73 -10.39 -4.23
N LEU A 336 -27.23 -9.82 -3.14
CA LEU A 336 -26.14 -10.44 -2.39
C LEU A 336 -26.64 -11.63 -1.57
N PRO A 337 -25.83 -12.67 -1.39
CA PRO A 337 -26.16 -13.74 -0.46
C PRO A 337 -26.16 -13.23 0.98
N ASP A 338 -26.91 -13.90 1.84
CA ASP A 338 -26.72 -13.80 3.28
C ASP A 338 -25.37 -14.46 3.64
N PHE A 339 -24.37 -13.65 3.94
CA PHE A 339 -23.00 -14.12 4.18
C PHE A 339 -22.88 -14.98 5.44
N VAL A 340 -23.75 -14.79 6.43
CA VAL A 340 -23.77 -15.65 7.63
C VAL A 340 -24.26 -17.04 7.29
N LYS A 341 -25.36 -17.15 6.52
CA LYS A 341 -25.86 -18.45 6.04
C LYS A 341 -24.88 -19.10 5.06
N LEU A 342 -24.20 -18.30 4.24
CA LEU A 342 -23.19 -18.80 3.31
C LEU A 342 -22.01 -19.42 4.08
N ALA A 343 -21.54 -18.76 5.13
CA ALA A 343 -20.50 -19.31 6.00
C ALA A 343 -20.93 -20.62 6.65
N ASP A 344 -22.16 -20.67 7.21
CA ASP A 344 -22.74 -21.87 7.82
C ASP A 344 -22.85 -23.03 6.81
N ALA A 345 -23.26 -22.74 5.58
CA ALA A 345 -23.34 -23.75 4.51
C ALA A 345 -21.98 -24.39 4.17
N PHE A 346 -20.87 -23.67 4.35
CA PHE A 346 -19.51 -24.22 4.24
C PHE A 346 -19.00 -24.87 5.53
N GLY A 347 -19.68 -24.67 6.68
CA GLY A 347 -19.20 -25.09 8.00
C GLY A 347 -18.19 -24.13 8.63
N ALA A 348 -18.21 -22.87 8.23
CA ALA A 348 -17.41 -21.79 8.80
C ALA A 348 -18.25 -20.92 9.75
N LYS A 349 -17.60 -20.08 10.54
CA LYS A 349 -18.29 -19.10 11.38
C LYS A 349 -18.67 -17.87 10.57
N GLY A 350 -19.95 -17.51 10.56
CA GLY A 350 -20.45 -16.25 10.04
C GLY A 350 -20.71 -15.26 11.14
N ILE A 351 -20.32 -13.98 10.95
CA ILE A 351 -20.61 -12.86 11.84
C ILE A 351 -21.06 -11.69 10.98
N MET A 352 -22.13 -11.00 11.36
CA MET A 352 -22.58 -9.79 10.68
C MET A 352 -22.70 -8.65 11.69
N VAL A 353 -22.23 -7.48 11.30
CA VAL A 353 -22.33 -6.24 12.13
C VAL A 353 -22.75 -5.07 11.24
N SER A 354 -23.68 -4.24 11.76
CA SER A 354 -24.18 -3.03 11.08
C SER A 354 -24.25 -1.81 11.99
N ASP A 355 -24.23 -2.02 13.34
CA ASP A 355 -24.21 -0.94 14.30
C ASP A 355 -22.77 -0.61 14.71
N PRO A 356 -22.34 0.66 14.62
CA PRO A 356 -21.02 1.07 15.09
C PRO A 356 -20.74 0.73 16.56
N ALA A 357 -21.76 0.66 17.41
CA ALA A 357 -21.59 0.35 18.82
C ALA A 357 -21.19 -1.11 19.09
N ASP A 358 -21.57 -2.03 18.19
CA ASP A 358 -21.30 -3.46 18.32
C ASP A 358 -20.03 -3.90 17.60
N LEU A 359 -19.36 -2.98 16.89
CA LEU A 359 -18.26 -3.32 15.99
C LEU A 359 -17.07 -3.96 16.72
N ASP A 360 -16.66 -3.42 17.85
CA ASP A 360 -15.51 -3.93 18.60
C ASP A 360 -15.76 -5.35 19.14
N ASP A 361 -16.94 -5.58 19.70
CA ASP A 361 -17.31 -6.90 20.22
C ASP A 361 -17.38 -7.94 19.09
N ALA A 362 -17.91 -7.55 17.94
CA ALA A 362 -17.95 -8.41 16.75
C ALA A 362 -16.54 -8.73 16.22
N ILE A 363 -15.64 -7.74 16.15
CA ILE A 363 -14.23 -7.96 15.76
C ILE A 363 -13.55 -8.89 16.76
N MET A 364 -13.75 -8.70 18.06
CA MET A 364 -13.16 -9.56 19.08
C MET A 364 -13.70 -10.99 19.01
N GLU A 365 -14.99 -11.18 18.70
CA GLU A 365 -15.56 -12.49 18.42
C GLU A 365 -14.86 -13.15 17.21
N MET A 366 -14.69 -12.40 16.10
CA MET A 366 -13.95 -12.88 14.93
C MET A 366 -12.53 -13.32 15.28
N LEU A 367 -11.81 -12.49 16.03
CA LEU A 367 -10.40 -12.75 16.39
C LEU A 367 -10.23 -13.94 17.33
N SER A 368 -11.19 -14.17 18.23
CA SER A 368 -11.12 -15.24 19.23
C SER A 368 -11.51 -16.62 18.68
N TYR A 369 -12.21 -16.71 17.56
CA TYR A 369 -12.66 -17.96 17.01
C TYR A 369 -11.51 -18.75 16.36
N ASP A 370 -11.31 -20.01 16.77
CA ASP A 370 -10.27 -20.89 16.21
C ASP A 370 -10.83 -21.65 14.98
N GLY A 371 -10.89 -20.97 13.86
CA GLY A 371 -11.39 -21.48 12.59
C GLY A 371 -11.61 -20.39 11.56
N PRO A 372 -12.02 -20.74 10.33
CA PRO A 372 -12.31 -19.76 9.31
C PRO A 372 -13.55 -18.95 9.67
N VAL A 373 -13.46 -17.62 9.51
CA VAL A 373 -14.55 -16.68 9.79
C VAL A 373 -14.86 -15.87 8.54
N LEU A 374 -16.14 -15.76 8.24
CA LEU A 374 -16.67 -14.79 7.28
C LEU A 374 -17.36 -13.68 8.06
N PHE A 375 -16.71 -12.51 8.09
CA PHE A 375 -17.16 -11.34 8.82
C PHE A 375 -17.75 -10.33 7.84
N ASP A 376 -19.06 -10.14 7.88
CA ASP A 376 -19.81 -9.22 7.03
C ASP A 376 -20.06 -7.91 7.77
N CYS A 377 -19.23 -6.90 7.49
CA CYS A 377 -19.36 -5.57 8.03
C CYS A 377 -20.14 -4.69 7.06
N LEU A 378 -21.41 -4.41 7.37
CA LEU A 378 -22.23 -3.50 6.57
C LEU A 378 -21.76 -2.06 6.80
N VAL A 379 -21.23 -1.45 5.74
CA VAL A 379 -20.65 -0.09 5.82
C VAL A 379 -21.41 0.91 4.95
N GLU A 380 -21.10 2.19 5.13
CA GLU A 380 -21.70 3.29 4.35
C GLU A 380 -21.54 3.06 2.85
N LYS A 381 -22.66 3.12 2.10
CA LYS A 381 -22.74 2.75 0.68
C LYS A 381 -22.10 3.77 -0.26
N HIS A 382 -22.09 5.03 0.13
CA HIS A 382 -21.66 6.14 -0.71
C HIS A 382 -20.35 6.77 -0.27
N GLU A 383 -19.61 6.11 0.62
CA GLU A 383 -18.30 6.60 1.04
C GLU A 383 -17.30 6.58 -0.11
N ASN A 384 -16.50 7.64 -0.22
CA ASN A 384 -15.44 7.78 -1.21
C ASN A 384 -14.07 7.59 -0.55
N CYS A 385 -13.14 7.02 -1.31
CA CYS A 385 -11.75 6.87 -0.89
C CYS A 385 -10.98 8.14 -1.24
N PHE A 386 -10.68 8.96 -0.24
CA PHE A 386 -9.86 10.15 -0.36
C PHE A 386 -8.55 10.00 0.45
N PRO A 387 -7.48 10.75 0.08
CA PRO A 387 -7.33 11.59 -1.11
C PRO A 387 -7.48 10.81 -2.43
N MET A 388 -7.77 11.53 -3.52
CA MET A 388 -7.78 10.97 -4.86
C MET A 388 -7.16 11.94 -5.86
N ILE A 389 -6.18 11.49 -6.64
CA ILE A 389 -5.68 12.23 -7.79
C ILE A 389 -6.52 11.84 -9.01
N PRO A 390 -7.27 12.78 -9.63
CA PRO A 390 -8.02 12.48 -10.85
C PRO A 390 -7.10 12.05 -11.99
N SER A 391 -7.60 11.20 -12.86
CA SER A 391 -6.83 10.72 -14.02
C SER A 391 -6.41 11.89 -14.91
N GLY A 392 -5.13 11.95 -15.27
CA GLY A 392 -4.56 13.02 -16.12
C GLY A 392 -4.13 14.27 -15.35
N GLU A 393 -4.36 14.34 -14.03
CA GLU A 393 -3.89 15.44 -13.19
C GLU A 393 -2.50 15.15 -12.60
N PRO A 394 -1.72 16.19 -12.27
CA PRO A 394 -0.47 16.05 -11.55
C PRO A 394 -0.75 15.65 -10.09
N HIS A 395 0.21 14.93 -9.47
CA HIS A 395 -0.01 14.34 -8.16
C HIS A 395 -0.09 15.34 -6.98
N ASN A 396 0.17 16.61 -7.20
CA ASN A 396 -0.09 17.67 -6.23
C ASN A 396 -1.52 18.24 -6.32
N LYS A 397 -2.33 17.78 -7.28
CA LYS A 397 -3.74 18.13 -7.40
C LYS A 397 -4.61 16.96 -6.96
N MET A 398 -4.99 16.99 -5.69
CA MET A 398 -5.78 15.93 -5.07
C MET A 398 -7.18 16.44 -4.70
N LEU A 399 -8.17 15.57 -4.89
CA LEU A 399 -9.47 15.71 -4.24
C LEU A 399 -9.32 15.23 -2.80
N LEU A 400 -9.75 16.04 -1.86
CA LEU A 400 -9.75 15.74 -0.43
C LEU A 400 -11.19 15.50 0.05
N GLY A 401 -11.35 14.74 1.14
CA GLY A 401 -12.64 14.51 1.75
C GLY A 401 -13.25 15.78 2.35
N GLU A 402 -14.57 15.82 2.49
CA GLU A 402 -15.31 16.98 3.02
C GLU A 402 -14.83 17.40 4.44
N ALA A 403 -14.50 16.45 5.30
CA ALA A 403 -13.99 16.75 6.64
C ALA A 403 -12.65 17.49 6.61
N THR A 404 -11.81 17.17 5.63
CA THR A 404 -10.51 17.82 5.44
C THR A 404 -10.66 19.24 4.89
N THR A 405 -11.62 19.46 4.00
CA THR A 405 -11.81 20.76 3.33
C THR A 405 -12.40 21.83 4.23
N GLU A 406 -13.27 21.49 5.19
CA GLU A 406 -13.87 22.46 6.12
C GLU A 406 -12.86 23.04 7.11
N ASP A 407 -11.89 22.24 7.58
CA ASP A 407 -10.92 22.65 8.62
C ASP A 407 -9.56 23.14 8.06
N ALA A 408 -9.14 22.63 6.92
CA ALA A 408 -7.78 22.83 6.41
C ALA A 408 -7.65 23.96 5.38
N ILE A 409 -8.73 24.37 4.72
CA ILE A 409 -8.74 25.45 3.73
C ILE A 409 -9.28 26.73 4.38
N GLY A 410 -8.50 27.31 5.32
CA GLY A 410 -8.71 28.69 5.68
C GLY A 410 -8.71 29.57 4.44
N SER A 411 -9.76 30.34 4.22
CA SER A 411 -10.05 31.46 3.30
C SER A 411 -9.24 31.67 1.97
N SER A 412 -8.31 30.81 1.61
CA SER A 412 -7.56 30.83 0.35
C SER A 412 -7.79 29.56 -0.49
N GLY A 413 -8.94 28.93 -0.31
CA GLY A 413 -9.28 27.66 -0.93
C GLY A 413 -9.31 27.69 -2.44
N ALA A 414 -8.51 26.87 -3.05
CA ALA A 414 -8.81 26.32 -4.34
C ALA A 414 -9.33 24.89 -4.14
N VAL A 415 -10.63 24.75 -3.99
CA VAL A 415 -11.31 23.50 -4.34
C VAL A 415 -11.11 23.39 -5.84
N LEU A 416 -10.18 22.55 -6.27
CA LEU A 416 -10.02 22.23 -7.68
C LEU A 416 -11.09 21.18 -7.99
N VAL A 417 -12.22 21.64 -8.52
CA VAL A 417 -13.20 20.86 -9.25
C VAL A 417 -12.61 20.43 -10.58
#